data_bb67428648d020e259b1471325e072d2
#
_entry.id   bb67428648d020e259b1471325e072d2
#
_cell.length_a   1.000
_cell.length_b   1.000
_cell.length_c   1.000
_cell.angle_alpha   90.00
_cell.angle_beta   90.00
_cell.angle_gamma   90.00
#
_symmetry.space_group_name_H-M   'P 1'
#
loop_
_entity.id
_entity.type
_entity.pdbx_description
1 polymer ?
#
loop_
_entity_poly.entity_id
_entity_poly.type
_entity_poly.pdbx_seq_one_letter_code
_entity_poly.pdbx_strand_id
1 'polypeptide(L)'
;LLDDLHERGMLDSTLVVCMGEFGRTPKINNRAARDHWPQCYFSLWAGGGVKPGRVIGASDAKGENPVTRPIEPPSIGATICDFMGLNSVVRARLNVLPNATAIEELT
;
A
#
# COMPACT_ATOMS: atom_id res chain seq x y z
N LEU A 1 1.54 6.83 17.26
CA LEU A 1 0.77 7.56 16.24
C LEU A 1 -0.66 7.04 16.13
N LEU A 2 -0.89 5.76 15.80
CA LEU A 2 -2.26 5.24 15.60
C LEU A 2 -3.10 5.35 16.88
N ASP A 3 -2.54 4.98 18.02
CA ASP A 3 -3.22 5.10 19.32
C ASP A 3 -3.59 6.56 19.64
N ASP A 4 -2.66 7.50 19.40
CA ASP A 4 -2.90 8.93 19.62
C ASP A 4 -4.00 9.48 18.69
N LEU A 5 -3.99 9.08 17.41
CA LEU A 5 -5.07 9.44 16.47
C LEU A 5 -6.41 8.85 16.90
N HIS A 6 -6.42 7.60 17.38
CA HIS A 6 -7.63 6.94 17.85
C HIS A 6 -8.18 7.62 19.12
N GLU A 7 -7.35 7.86 20.13
CA GLU A 7 -7.72 8.54 21.38
C GLU A 7 -8.27 9.95 21.15
N ARG A 8 -7.77 10.64 20.14
CA ARG A 8 -8.26 11.97 19.73
C ARG A 8 -9.48 11.96 18.81
N GLY A 9 -9.99 10.78 18.44
CA GLY A 9 -11.11 10.65 17.50
C GLY A 9 -10.78 11.10 16.07
N MET A 10 -9.50 11.12 15.71
CA MET A 10 -9.03 11.57 14.38
C MET A 10 -8.79 10.43 13.40
N LEU A 11 -8.68 9.20 13.87
CA LEU A 11 -8.29 8.06 13.03
C LEU A 11 -9.31 7.79 11.92
N ASP A 12 -10.60 7.98 12.17
CA ASP A 12 -11.66 7.74 11.19
C ASP A 12 -11.60 8.69 9.98
N SER A 13 -11.04 9.89 10.18
CA SER A 13 -10.89 10.91 9.15
C SER A 13 -9.46 11.08 8.62
N THR A 14 -8.53 10.27 9.10
CA THR A 14 -7.10 10.37 8.74
C THR A 14 -6.62 9.06 8.16
N LEU A 15 -6.32 9.05 6.86
CA LEU A 15 -5.67 7.91 6.22
C LEU A 15 -4.18 7.89 6.58
N VAL A 16 -3.72 6.80 7.17
CA VAL A 16 -2.31 6.56 7.48
C VAL A 16 -1.79 5.45 6.58
N VAL A 17 -0.76 5.76 5.79
CA VAL A 17 -0.07 4.78 4.93
C VAL A 17 1.40 4.76 5.31
N CYS A 18 1.91 3.58 5.69
CA CYS A 18 3.32 3.37 5.97
C CYS A 18 3.89 2.40 4.96
N MET A 19 4.86 2.84 4.17
CA MET A 19 5.49 2.04 3.13
C MET A 19 6.92 2.50 2.85
N GLY A 20 7.70 1.60 2.26
CA GLY A 20 8.96 1.97 1.60
C GLY A 20 8.74 2.16 0.10
N GLU A 21 9.74 2.69 -0.59
CA GLU A 21 9.75 2.82 -2.05
C GLU A 21 10.05 1.48 -2.74
N PHE A 22 10.74 0.57 -2.08
CA PHE A 22 11.04 -0.80 -2.50
C PHE A 22 11.27 -1.71 -1.28
N GLY A 23 11.29 -3.00 -1.49
CA GLY A 23 11.64 -4.00 -0.48
C GLY A 23 13.16 -4.18 -0.33
N ARG A 24 13.52 -5.17 0.46
CA ARG A 24 14.90 -5.59 0.69
C ARG A 24 15.06 -7.07 0.36
N THR A 25 16.24 -7.46 -0.15
CA THR A 25 16.51 -8.84 -0.49
C THR A 25 16.27 -9.78 0.69
N PRO A 26 15.57 -10.91 0.51
CA PRO A 26 15.41 -11.91 1.56
C PRO A 26 16.77 -12.48 2.03
N LYS A 27 17.72 -12.59 1.09
CA LYS A 27 19.07 -13.05 1.38
C LYS A 27 19.96 -11.89 1.83
N ILE A 28 20.70 -12.11 2.92
CA ILE A 28 21.76 -11.21 3.40
C ILE A 28 22.98 -11.36 2.51
N ASN A 29 23.57 -10.24 2.10
CA ASN A 29 24.77 -10.20 1.27
C ASN A 29 26.05 -10.37 2.11
N ASN A 30 27.21 -10.42 1.44
CA ASN A 30 28.53 -10.61 2.08
C ASN A 30 28.99 -9.44 2.97
N ARG A 31 28.24 -8.32 2.98
CA ARG A 31 28.48 -7.17 3.87
C ARG A 31 27.53 -7.15 5.08
N ALA A 32 26.86 -8.26 5.36
CA ALA A 32 25.85 -8.39 6.40
C ALA A 32 24.69 -7.38 6.24
N ALA A 33 24.34 -7.04 4.98
CA ALA A 33 23.29 -6.08 4.63
C ALA A 33 22.29 -6.71 3.65
N ARG A 34 21.21 -5.98 3.39
CA ARG A 34 20.20 -6.33 2.38
C ARG A 34 20.18 -5.29 1.29
N ASP A 35 20.21 -5.74 0.04
CA ASP A 35 20.14 -4.88 -1.12
C ASP A 35 18.69 -4.47 -1.44
N HIS A 36 18.50 -3.59 -2.41
CA HIS A 36 17.20 -3.18 -2.89
C HIS A 36 16.51 -4.36 -3.60
N TRP A 37 15.20 -4.53 -3.33
CA TRP A 37 14.41 -5.62 -3.92
C TRP A 37 13.02 -5.10 -4.31
N PRO A 38 12.86 -4.62 -5.55
CA PRO A 38 11.59 -4.02 -5.97
C PRO A 38 10.46 -5.03 -6.22
N GLN A 39 10.77 -6.33 -6.33
CA GLN A 39 9.81 -7.35 -6.71
C GLN A 39 8.78 -7.66 -5.61
N CYS A 40 9.16 -7.48 -4.34
CA CYS A 40 8.29 -7.83 -3.23
C CYS A 40 8.54 -6.91 -2.03
N TYR A 41 7.50 -6.22 -1.58
CA TYR A 41 7.52 -5.43 -0.35
C TYR A 41 6.08 -5.24 0.15
N PHE A 42 5.90 -4.53 1.25
CA PHE A 42 4.59 -4.34 1.87
C PHE A 42 4.29 -2.88 2.17
N SER A 43 3.03 -2.59 2.37
CA SER A 43 2.54 -1.34 2.93
C SER A 43 1.52 -1.62 4.04
N LEU A 44 1.48 -0.74 5.04
CA LEU A 44 0.49 -0.77 6.12
C LEU A 44 -0.49 0.37 5.91
N TRP A 45 -1.76 0.09 6.12
CA TRP A 45 -2.87 1.02 5.92
C TRP A 45 -3.75 1.06 7.16
N ALA A 46 -4.10 2.25 7.61
CA ALA A 46 -4.98 2.43 8.77
C ALA A 46 -5.77 3.73 8.68
N GLY A 47 -6.93 3.74 9.30
CA GLY A 47 -7.79 4.92 9.39
C GLY A 47 -8.43 5.34 8.06
N GLY A 48 -9.08 6.50 8.05
CA GLY A 48 -9.67 7.10 6.85
C GLY A 48 -10.70 6.23 6.12
N GLY A 49 -11.35 5.27 6.81
CA GLY A 49 -12.31 4.34 6.21
C GLY A 49 -11.70 3.04 5.66
N VAL A 50 -10.40 2.80 5.87
CA VAL A 50 -9.76 1.51 5.52
C VAL A 50 -10.41 0.38 6.30
N LYS A 51 -10.80 -0.71 5.62
CA LYS A 51 -11.30 -1.93 6.26
C LYS A 51 -10.19 -2.61 7.05
N PRO A 52 -10.28 -2.68 8.40
CA PRO A 52 -9.20 -3.20 9.24
C PRO A 52 -9.11 -4.73 9.22
N GLY A 53 -8.01 -5.26 9.79
CA GLY A 53 -7.84 -6.69 10.05
C GLY A 53 -7.63 -7.54 8.80
N ARG A 54 -7.20 -6.95 7.68
CA ARG A 54 -6.98 -7.65 6.42
C ARG A 54 -5.51 -7.78 6.08
N VAL A 55 -5.16 -8.90 5.47
CA VAL A 55 -3.91 -9.11 4.77
C VAL A 55 -4.23 -9.33 3.30
N ILE A 56 -3.71 -8.50 2.42
CA ILE A 56 -3.98 -8.52 0.99
C ILE A 56 -2.69 -8.90 0.26
N GLY A 57 -2.76 -9.98 -0.51
CA GLY A 57 -1.61 -10.53 -1.19
C GLY A 57 -0.74 -11.44 -0.33
N ALA A 58 0.17 -12.15 -0.99
CA ALA A 58 1.13 -13.03 -0.37
C ALA A 58 2.40 -13.11 -1.21
N SER A 59 3.54 -13.30 -0.56
CA SER A 59 4.80 -13.65 -1.20
C SER A 59 5.00 -15.17 -1.24
N ASP A 60 5.93 -15.62 -2.06
CA ASP A 60 6.43 -16.99 -2.01
C ASP A 60 7.09 -17.30 -0.66
N ALA A 61 7.40 -18.58 -0.44
CA ALA A 61 8.00 -19.06 0.82
C ALA A 61 9.37 -18.43 1.15
N LYS A 62 10.02 -17.80 0.17
CA LYS A 62 11.30 -17.13 0.35
C LYS A 62 11.15 -15.61 0.48
N GLY A 63 9.96 -15.06 0.26
CA GLY A 63 9.71 -13.61 0.24
C GLY A 63 10.33 -12.91 -0.98
N GLU A 64 10.57 -13.64 -2.06
CA GLU A 64 11.25 -13.13 -3.24
C GLU A 64 10.26 -12.48 -4.23
N ASN A 65 9.11 -13.12 -4.44
CA ASN A 65 8.13 -12.69 -5.43
C ASN A 65 6.70 -12.78 -4.91
N PRO A 66 5.77 -11.94 -5.38
CA PRO A 66 4.36 -12.11 -5.08
C PRO A 66 3.84 -13.39 -5.78
N VAL A 67 3.01 -14.18 -5.06
CA VAL A 67 2.32 -15.37 -5.60
C VAL A 67 0.83 -15.14 -5.82
N THR A 68 0.34 -13.97 -5.44
CA THR A 68 -1.02 -13.49 -5.72
C THR A 68 -0.97 -12.38 -6.77
N ARG A 69 -2.12 -11.77 -7.09
CA ARG A 69 -2.18 -10.59 -7.96
C ARG A 69 -1.19 -9.53 -7.47
N PRO A 70 -0.20 -9.14 -8.27
CA PRO A 70 0.71 -8.06 -7.90
C PRO A 70 -0.04 -6.75 -7.69
N ILE A 71 0.35 -6.01 -6.65
CA ILE A 71 -0.13 -4.64 -6.42
C ILE A 71 1.01 -3.71 -6.81
N GLU A 72 0.82 -2.98 -7.86
CA GLU A 72 1.83 -2.07 -8.40
C GLU A 72 1.73 -0.68 -7.76
N PRO A 73 2.81 0.12 -7.75
CA PRO A 73 2.79 1.48 -7.20
C PRO A 73 1.67 2.38 -7.72
N PRO A 74 1.28 2.33 -9.02
CA PRO A 74 0.11 3.09 -9.50
C PRO A 74 -1.19 2.73 -8.78
N SER A 75 -1.38 1.46 -8.40
CA SER A 75 -2.58 1.02 -7.65
C SER A 75 -2.61 1.62 -6.24
N ILE A 76 -1.45 1.76 -5.59
CA ILE A 76 -1.34 2.44 -4.30
C ILE A 76 -1.77 3.91 -4.45
N GLY A 77 -1.24 4.61 -5.45
CA GLY A 77 -1.62 5.99 -5.74
C GLY A 77 -3.11 6.15 -6.05
N ALA A 78 -3.67 5.26 -6.86
CA ALA A 78 -5.09 5.23 -7.18
C ALA A 78 -5.96 5.03 -5.93
N THR A 79 -5.56 4.13 -5.03
CA THR A 79 -6.24 3.87 -3.77
C THR A 79 -6.24 5.10 -2.87
N ILE A 80 -5.11 5.78 -2.71
CA ILE A 80 -5.02 7.03 -1.95
C ILE A 80 -5.97 8.08 -2.55
N CYS A 81 -5.97 8.23 -3.87
CA CYS A 81 -6.89 9.15 -4.56
C CYS A 81 -8.36 8.81 -4.27
N ASP A 82 -8.74 7.54 -4.32
CA ASP A 82 -10.12 7.11 -4.06
C ASP A 82 -10.55 7.42 -2.61
N PHE A 83 -9.69 7.19 -1.62
CA PHE A 83 -9.95 7.61 -0.22
C PHE A 83 -10.09 9.13 -0.07
N MET A 84 -9.43 9.90 -0.92
CA MET A 84 -9.58 11.36 -0.97
C MET A 84 -10.79 11.83 -1.80
N GLY A 85 -11.65 10.94 -2.29
CA GLY A 85 -12.82 11.26 -3.12
C GLY A 85 -12.53 11.45 -4.60
N LEU A 86 -11.29 11.21 -5.05
CA LEU A 86 -10.89 11.28 -6.46
C LEU A 86 -11.03 9.90 -7.13
N ASN A 87 -12.25 9.47 -7.37
CA ASN A 87 -12.53 8.19 -8.00
C ASN A 87 -11.96 8.07 -9.43
N SER A 88 -12.06 6.89 -10.02
CA SER A 88 -11.50 6.60 -11.35
C SER A 88 -11.98 7.57 -12.44
N VAL A 89 -13.22 8.00 -12.39
CA VAL A 89 -13.80 8.97 -13.37
C VAL A 89 -13.13 10.34 -13.22
N VAL A 90 -12.99 10.82 -11.99
CA VAL A 90 -12.32 12.11 -11.72
C VAL A 90 -10.84 12.03 -12.08
N ARG A 91 -10.17 10.96 -11.72
CA ARG A 91 -8.76 10.72 -12.07
C ARG A 91 -8.52 10.70 -13.58
N ALA A 92 -9.40 10.03 -14.33
CA ALA A 92 -9.34 10.02 -15.79
C ALA A 92 -9.48 11.42 -16.40
N ARG A 93 -10.44 12.23 -15.90
CA ARG A 93 -10.67 13.62 -16.35
C ARG A 93 -9.46 14.53 -16.07
N LEU A 94 -8.80 14.33 -14.94
CA LEU A 94 -7.62 15.09 -14.52
C LEU A 94 -6.30 14.53 -15.10
N ASN A 95 -6.36 13.42 -15.83
CA ASN A 95 -5.19 12.68 -16.31
C ASN A 95 -4.22 12.27 -15.17
N VAL A 96 -4.76 11.93 -14.01
CA VAL A 96 -4.01 11.44 -12.84
C VAL A 96 -4.21 9.94 -12.70
N LEU A 97 -3.16 9.16 -12.91
CA LEU A 97 -3.20 7.70 -12.85
C LEU A 97 -4.42 7.11 -13.59
N PRO A 98 -4.70 7.52 -14.85
CA PRO A 98 -5.98 7.24 -15.52
C PRO A 98 -6.25 5.75 -15.73
N ASN A 99 -5.21 4.93 -15.82
CA ASN A 99 -5.29 3.48 -16.06
C ASN A 99 -5.01 2.65 -14.80
N ALA A 100 -4.81 3.28 -13.65
CA ALA A 100 -4.51 2.57 -12.42
C ALA A 100 -5.80 2.12 -11.71
N THR A 101 -5.82 0.86 -11.28
CA THR A 101 -6.92 0.29 -10.49
C THR A 101 -6.61 0.38 -9.01
N ALA A 102 -7.53 0.89 -8.21
CA ALA A 102 -7.40 0.93 -6.77
C ALA A 102 -7.44 -0.49 -6.16
N ILE A 103 -6.95 -0.61 -4.93
CA ILE A 103 -6.99 -1.85 -4.14
C ILE A 103 -8.36 -1.93 -3.48
N GLU A 104 -9.32 -2.53 -4.16
CA GLU A 104 -10.73 -2.60 -3.73
C GLU A 104 -10.91 -3.29 -2.37
N GLU A 105 -10.01 -4.20 -2.03
CA GLU A 105 -10.06 -4.93 -0.76
C GLU A 105 -9.85 -4.02 0.46
N LEU A 106 -9.33 -2.81 0.29
CA LEU A 106 -9.11 -1.82 1.35
C LEU A 106 -10.34 -0.93 1.62
N THR A 107 -11.27 -0.84 0.68
CA THR A 107 -12.46 0.04 0.74
C THR A 107 -13.73 -0.67 1.14
#